data_46945eab1c519ceca57e51347a4748ca
#
_entry.id   46945eab1c519ceca57e51347a4748ca
#
_cell.length_a   1.000
_cell.length_b   1.000
_cell.length_c   1.000
_cell.angle_alpha   90.00
_cell.angle_beta   90.00
_cell.angle_gamma   90.00
#
_symmetry.space_group_name_H-M   'P 1'
#
loop_
_entity.id
_entity.type
_entity.pdbx_description
1 polymer ?
#
loop_
_entity_poly.entity_id
_entity_poly.type
_entity_poly.pdbx_seq_one_letter_code
_entity_poly.pdbx_strand_id
1 'polypeptide(L)'
;GQMMALDPTEIEALAAKSNYPEYGISGRCNYISERGMRSLGLSGNKAQHADLTVELGFSSDMGVTNSRYPEEICEGQAQVNQGSMMGLSYAQLDVSTEEMENVDLYMQSLSVPARRNVNNEQVIKGEQNFYKAKCHLCHVTTLHTKPRGSILLNGTRLPWLGSQTIHPYSDFLLHDMGSEIMGVGLNDNYVSGLARGNEWRTTPLWGIGLQETVNGHTYFLHDGRARNYIEAIMWHGGEGEASKNLFKKMSKEDRNALVAFLKSL
;
A
#
# COMPACT_ATOMS: atom_id res chain seq x y z
N GLY A 1 -7.88 -0.39 8.62
CA GLY A 1 -8.90 -1.42 8.88
C GLY A 1 -9.48 -2.05 7.62
N GLN A 2 -10.02 -1.27 6.70
CA GLN A 2 -10.69 -1.81 5.48
C GLN A 2 -9.77 -2.70 4.64
N MET A 3 -8.50 -2.37 4.52
CA MET A 3 -7.51 -3.20 3.81
C MET A 3 -7.37 -4.60 4.43
N MET A 4 -7.44 -4.71 5.75
CA MET A 4 -7.39 -5.99 6.47
C MET A 4 -8.59 -6.90 6.20
N ALA A 5 -9.72 -6.30 5.87
CA ALA A 5 -10.96 -6.99 5.59
C ALA A 5 -11.17 -7.30 4.10
N LEU A 6 -10.23 -6.93 3.22
CA LEU A 6 -10.29 -7.27 1.79
C LEU A 6 -10.47 -8.78 1.58
N ASP A 7 -11.22 -9.12 0.55
CA ASP A 7 -11.32 -10.51 0.12
C ASP A 7 -10.09 -10.88 -0.74
N PRO A 8 -9.20 -11.75 -0.26
CA PRO A 8 -8.04 -12.16 -1.03
C PRO A 8 -8.39 -12.76 -2.40
N THR A 9 -9.54 -13.43 -2.50
CA THR A 9 -9.98 -14.05 -3.76
C THR A 9 -10.31 -13.01 -4.83
N GLU A 10 -10.80 -11.82 -4.43
CA GLU A 10 -11.03 -10.70 -5.36
C GLU A 10 -9.70 -10.17 -5.92
N ILE A 11 -8.68 -10.03 -5.08
CA ILE A 11 -7.33 -9.60 -5.51
C ILE A 11 -6.68 -10.64 -6.43
N GLU A 12 -6.77 -11.92 -6.07
CA GLU A 12 -6.27 -13.02 -6.91
C GLU A 12 -6.99 -13.08 -8.27
N ALA A 13 -8.30 -12.81 -8.28
CA ALA A 13 -9.07 -12.71 -9.51
C ALA A 13 -8.66 -11.52 -10.38
N LEU A 14 -8.27 -10.39 -9.76
CA LEU A 14 -7.70 -9.25 -10.47
C LEU A 14 -6.35 -9.61 -11.08
N ALA A 15 -5.46 -10.29 -10.36
CA ALA A 15 -4.18 -10.74 -10.88
C ALA A 15 -4.35 -11.64 -12.12
N ALA A 16 -5.35 -12.50 -12.13
CA ALA A 16 -5.66 -13.33 -13.28
C ALA A 16 -6.23 -12.55 -14.48
N LYS A 17 -6.81 -11.36 -14.24
CA LYS A 17 -7.45 -10.51 -15.26
C LYS A 17 -6.57 -9.32 -15.66
N SER A 18 -5.66 -8.86 -14.79
CA SER A 18 -4.86 -7.67 -15.05
C SER A 18 -3.72 -7.94 -16.03
N ASN A 19 -4.08 -8.49 -17.18
CA ASN A 19 -3.16 -8.64 -18.29
C ASN A 19 -3.71 -7.82 -19.46
N TYR A 20 -3.15 -6.62 -19.60
CA TYR A 20 -3.49 -5.67 -20.67
C TYR A 20 -2.30 -5.49 -21.60
N PRO A 21 -2.04 -6.46 -22.50
CA PRO A 21 -0.84 -6.45 -23.35
C PRO A 21 -0.75 -5.22 -24.24
N GLU A 22 -1.89 -4.63 -24.63
CA GLU A 22 -1.96 -3.40 -25.40
C GLU A 22 -1.40 -2.17 -24.66
N TYR A 23 -1.29 -2.25 -23.32
CA TYR A 23 -0.69 -1.21 -22.46
C TYR A 23 0.59 -1.70 -21.76
N GLY A 24 0.98 -2.96 -21.95
CA GLY A 24 2.13 -3.58 -21.30
C GLY A 24 1.93 -3.82 -19.80
N ILE A 25 0.68 -3.99 -19.35
CA ILE A 25 0.33 -4.14 -17.93
C ILE A 25 0.08 -5.61 -17.59
N SER A 26 0.74 -6.11 -16.53
CA SER A 26 0.59 -7.47 -16.02
C SER A 26 0.78 -7.49 -14.50
N GLY A 27 -0.29 -7.29 -13.74
CA GLY A 27 -0.23 -7.32 -12.27
C GLY A 27 -0.11 -8.74 -11.72
N ARG A 28 0.63 -8.93 -10.63
CA ARG A 28 0.74 -10.22 -9.93
C ARG A 28 0.68 -10.08 -8.42
N CYS A 29 0.22 -11.12 -7.74
CA CYS A 29 0.22 -11.19 -6.28
C CYS A 29 1.64 -11.37 -5.74
N ASN A 30 1.95 -10.75 -4.59
CA ASN A 30 3.04 -11.18 -3.73
C ASN A 30 2.49 -12.17 -2.69
N TYR A 31 3.07 -13.36 -2.62
CA TYR A 31 2.79 -14.32 -1.58
C TYR A 31 3.96 -14.37 -0.61
N ILE A 32 3.64 -14.25 0.66
CA ILE A 32 4.60 -14.22 1.74
C ILE A 32 4.37 -15.41 2.67
N SER A 33 5.38 -15.77 3.43
CA SER A 33 5.28 -16.77 4.48
C SER A 33 5.47 -16.09 5.82
N GLU A 34 4.38 -15.88 6.52
CA GLU A 34 4.38 -15.34 7.87
C GLU A 34 3.84 -16.39 8.84
N ARG A 35 4.53 -16.58 9.96
CA ARG A 35 4.13 -17.55 11.02
C ARG A 35 3.90 -18.98 10.48
N GLY A 36 4.66 -19.37 9.45
CA GLY A 36 4.52 -20.68 8.83
C GLY A 36 3.32 -20.86 7.90
N MET A 37 2.54 -19.81 7.67
CA MET A 37 1.41 -19.81 6.74
C MET A 37 1.74 -18.97 5.50
N ARG A 38 1.36 -19.50 4.34
CA ARG A 38 1.41 -18.72 3.10
C ARG A 38 0.19 -17.80 3.03
N SER A 39 0.44 -16.51 2.91
CA SER A 39 -0.60 -15.49 2.85
C SER A 39 -0.39 -14.56 1.65
N LEU A 40 -1.47 -13.95 1.18
CA LEU A 40 -1.39 -12.85 0.22
C LEU A 40 -0.86 -11.61 0.93
N GLY A 41 0.18 -11.00 0.37
CA GLY A 41 0.68 -9.72 0.84
C GLY A 41 -0.23 -8.58 0.36
N LEU A 42 -0.62 -7.70 1.28
CA LEU A 42 -1.49 -6.55 1.02
C LEU A 42 -0.88 -5.24 1.52
N SER A 43 -0.03 -5.30 2.54
CA SER A 43 0.61 -4.14 3.17
C SER A 43 2.07 -3.99 2.77
N GLY A 44 2.62 -2.78 2.99
CA GLY A 44 3.98 -2.41 2.60
C GLY A 44 4.13 -2.09 1.11
N ASN A 45 5.22 -1.44 0.75
CA ASN A 45 5.47 -0.96 -0.62
C ASN A 45 5.63 -2.08 -1.66
N LYS A 46 6.03 -3.26 -1.22
CA LYS A 46 6.21 -4.47 -2.05
C LYS A 46 5.19 -5.56 -1.72
N ALA A 47 4.08 -5.21 -1.06
CA ALA A 47 3.11 -6.19 -0.55
C ALA A 47 3.81 -7.28 0.29
N GLN A 48 4.76 -6.88 1.14
CA GLN A 48 5.59 -7.80 1.91
C GLN A 48 4.96 -8.25 3.22
N HIS A 49 3.78 -7.74 3.58
CA HIS A 49 3.05 -8.12 4.79
C HIS A 49 1.60 -8.46 4.47
N ALA A 50 1.08 -9.48 5.16
CA ALA A 50 -0.32 -9.91 4.97
C ALA A 50 -1.30 -8.93 5.61
N ASP A 51 -0.89 -8.28 6.69
CA ASP A 51 -1.76 -7.41 7.48
C ASP A 51 -0.99 -6.21 8.10
N LEU A 52 -1.72 -5.31 8.76
CA LEU A 52 -1.15 -4.14 9.43
C LEU A 52 -0.48 -4.47 10.76
N THR A 53 -0.65 -5.67 11.29
CA THR A 53 -0.12 -6.02 12.62
C THR A 53 1.41 -6.10 12.63
N VAL A 54 2.02 -6.30 11.46
CA VAL A 54 3.48 -6.26 11.32
C VAL A 54 4.00 -4.82 11.42
N GLU A 55 3.20 -3.84 11.00
CA GLU A 55 3.57 -2.43 11.11
C GLU A 55 3.71 -1.97 12.59
N LEU A 56 3.07 -2.67 13.52
CA LEU A 56 3.29 -2.48 14.97
C LEU A 56 4.69 -2.92 15.41
N GLY A 57 5.34 -3.76 14.61
CA GLY A 57 6.71 -4.21 14.85
C GLY A 57 7.79 -3.22 14.43
N PHE A 58 7.46 -2.08 13.82
CA PHE A 58 8.47 -1.07 13.44
C PHE A 58 9.23 -0.50 14.64
N SER A 59 8.62 -0.48 15.82
CA SER A 59 9.32 -0.14 17.05
C SER A 59 10.46 -1.12 17.37
N SER A 60 10.34 -2.37 16.93
CA SER A 60 11.36 -3.41 17.12
C SER A 60 12.61 -3.17 16.27
N ASP A 61 12.49 -2.45 15.15
CA ASP A 61 13.64 -2.00 14.36
C ASP A 61 14.53 -1.02 15.14
N MET A 62 13.99 -0.43 16.23
CA MET A 62 14.68 0.44 17.14
C MET A 62 15.02 -0.24 18.48
N GLY A 63 14.89 -1.55 18.57
CA GLY A 63 15.19 -2.33 19.75
C GLY A 63 14.06 -2.39 20.80
N VAL A 64 12.86 -1.88 20.50
CA VAL A 64 11.72 -1.98 21.42
C VAL A 64 11.12 -3.38 21.37
N THR A 65 11.22 -4.12 22.47
CA THR A 65 10.73 -5.50 22.58
C THR A 65 9.25 -5.57 22.93
N ASN A 66 8.57 -6.56 22.34
CA ASN A 66 7.16 -6.81 22.56
C ASN A 66 6.85 -8.31 22.37
N SER A 67 5.62 -8.74 22.64
CA SER A 67 5.23 -10.17 22.55
C SER A 67 5.35 -10.80 21.16
N ARG A 68 5.40 -10.01 20.09
CA ARG A 68 5.59 -10.49 18.71
C ARG A 68 7.06 -10.53 18.33
N TYR A 69 7.83 -9.61 18.85
CA TYR A 69 9.28 -9.44 18.64
C TYR A 69 9.96 -9.32 20.00
N PRO A 70 10.11 -10.47 20.71
CA PRO A 70 10.61 -10.46 22.08
C PRO A 70 12.13 -10.30 22.18
N GLU A 71 12.82 -10.32 21.04
CA GLU A 71 14.28 -10.27 20.99
C GLU A 71 14.73 -9.04 20.19
N GLU A 72 15.74 -8.35 20.71
CA GLU A 72 16.48 -7.36 19.94
C GLU A 72 17.39 -8.07 18.95
N ILE A 73 17.03 -8.13 17.68
CA ILE A 73 17.82 -8.76 16.63
C ILE A 73 18.50 -7.68 15.82
N CYS A 74 19.81 -7.49 16.06
CA CYS A 74 20.67 -6.64 15.24
C CYS A 74 21.87 -7.47 14.79
N GLU A 75 21.79 -8.10 13.64
CA GLU A 75 22.91 -8.86 13.08
C GLU A 75 24.19 -7.99 12.96
N GLY A 76 25.29 -8.51 13.47
CA GLY A 76 26.59 -7.86 13.41
C GLY A 76 26.91 -6.86 14.52
N GLN A 77 26.00 -6.61 15.47
CA GLN A 77 26.26 -5.76 16.65
C GLN A 77 26.38 -6.60 17.92
N ALA A 78 27.60 -6.83 18.36
CA ALA A 78 27.89 -7.72 19.49
C ALA A 78 27.20 -7.31 20.82
N GLN A 79 26.93 -6.04 21.01
CA GLN A 79 26.28 -5.51 22.23
C GLN A 79 24.80 -5.86 22.28
N VAL A 80 24.12 -5.92 21.14
CA VAL A 80 22.68 -6.26 21.05
C VAL A 80 22.46 -7.75 21.10
N ASN A 81 23.36 -8.54 20.46
CA ASN A 81 23.32 -9.99 20.54
C ASN A 81 23.49 -10.52 21.98
N GLN A 82 24.13 -9.77 22.88
CA GLN A 82 24.24 -10.12 24.28
C GLN A 82 22.92 -9.89 25.04
N GLY A 83 22.13 -8.88 24.69
CA GLY A 83 20.81 -8.64 25.26
C GLY A 83 19.80 -9.71 24.90
N SER A 84 19.71 -10.10 23.62
CA SER A 84 18.79 -11.13 23.14
C SER A 84 19.09 -12.54 23.68
N MET A 85 20.34 -12.84 24.03
CA MET A 85 20.75 -14.08 24.62
C MET A 85 20.39 -14.23 26.12
N MET A 86 19.95 -13.14 26.76
CA MET A 86 19.62 -13.17 28.20
C MET A 86 18.23 -13.73 28.52
N GLY A 87 17.49 -14.22 27.52
CA GLY A 87 16.22 -14.93 27.71
C GLY A 87 15.22 -14.08 28.47
N LEU A 88 14.93 -12.88 27.98
CA LEU A 88 13.92 -12.01 28.56
C LEU A 88 12.58 -12.74 28.66
N SER A 89 12.00 -12.77 29.83
CA SER A 89 10.62 -13.24 30.01
C SER A 89 9.66 -12.18 29.45
N TYR A 90 8.45 -12.60 29.04
CA TYR A 90 7.41 -11.66 28.62
C TYR A 90 7.10 -10.55 29.61
N ALA A 91 7.44 -10.75 30.89
CA ALA A 91 7.32 -9.73 31.96
C ALA A 91 8.40 -8.63 31.86
N GLN A 92 9.39 -8.79 30.99
CA GLN A 92 10.51 -7.84 30.82
C GLN A 92 10.48 -7.16 29.44
N LEU A 93 9.38 -7.32 28.68
CA LEU A 93 9.19 -6.63 27.40
C LEU A 93 8.95 -5.13 27.63
N ASP A 94 9.46 -4.29 26.74
CA ASP A 94 9.28 -2.84 26.81
C ASP A 94 7.82 -2.43 26.60
N VAL A 95 7.10 -3.18 25.76
CA VAL A 95 5.68 -2.97 25.49
C VAL A 95 4.90 -4.23 25.82
N SER A 96 3.88 -4.10 26.65
CA SER A 96 3.03 -5.21 27.06
C SER A 96 2.18 -5.72 25.89
N THR A 97 1.72 -6.98 25.99
CA THR A 97 0.80 -7.58 25.00
C THR A 97 -0.49 -6.78 24.90
N GLU A 98 -1.03 -6.31 26.03
CA GLU A 98 -2.26 -5.50 26.05
C GLU A 98 -2.10 -4.17 25.30
N GLU A 99 -0.98 -3.48 25.50
CA GLU A 99 -0.69 -2.24 24.74
C GLU A 99 -0.58 -2.51 23.24
N MET A 100 0.09 -3.59 22.83
CA MET A 100 0.18 -4.00 21.44
C MET A 100 -1.19 -4.30 20.83
N GLU A 101 -2.05 -5.03 21.56
CA GLU A 101 -3.41 -5.33 21.10
C GLU A 101 -4.28 -4.07 20.98
N ASN A 102 -4.12 -3.12 21.90
CA ASN A 102 -4.83 -1.84 21.85
C ASN A 102 -4.39 -0.99 20.66
N VAL A 103 -3.09 -0.94 20.35
CA VAL A 103 -2.58 -0.22 19.17
C VAL A 103 -3.05 -0.90 17.89
N ASP A 104 -3.03 -2.24 17.83
CA ASP A 104 -3.55 -3.01 16.69
C ASP A 104 -5.04 -2.71 16.44
N LEU A 105 -5.86 -2.78 17.49
CA LEU A 105 -7.28 -2.44 17.40
C LEU A 105 -7.49 -0.98 16.95
N TYR A 106 -6.70 -0.05 17.48
CA TYR A 106 -6.76 1.35 17.06
C TYR A 106 -6.46 1.51 15.57
N MET A 107 -5.36 0.95 15.09
CA MET A 107 -4.98 1.00 13.67
C MET A 107 -6.03 0.37 12.75
N GLN A 108 -6.60 -0.76 13.17
CA GLN A 108 -7.68 -1.42 12.44
C GLN A 108 -9.02 -0.66 12.48
N SER A 109 -9.21 0.21 13.47
CA SER A 109 -10.42 1.03 13.62
C SER A 109 -10.39 2.31 12.80
N LEU A 110 -9.22 2.72 12.33
CA LEU A 110 -9.08 3.95 11.53
C LEU A 110 -9.90 3.85 10.24
N SER A 111 -10.71 4.87 10.00
CA SER A 111 -11.50 4.99 8.78
C SER A 111 -10.70 5.67 7.66
N VAL A 112 -11.07 5.36 6.44
CA VAL A 112 -10.58 6.08 5.26
C VAL A 112 -11.30 7.43 5.16
N PRO A 113 -10.59 8.53 4.89
CA PRO A 113 -11.24 9.83 4.67
C PRO A 113 -12.24 9.78 3.52
N ALA A 114 -13.37 10.44 3.70
CA ALA A 114 -14.36 10.58 2.64
C ALA A 114 -13.80 11.41 1.47
N ARG A 115 -14.15 11.02 0.26
CA ARG A 115 -13.83 11.79 -0.94
C ARG A 115 -14.49 13.18 -0.88
N ARG A 116 -13.73 14.21 -1.27
CA ARG A 116 -14.11 15.62 -1.16
C ARG A 116 -14.51 16.20 -2.53
N ASN A 117 -15.32 17.27 -2.52
CA ASN A 117 -15.64 18.07 -3.71
C ASN A 117 -16.20 17.25 -4.88
N VAL A 118 -16.93 16.18 -4.62
CA VAL A 118 -17.40 15.20 -5.62
C VAL A 118 -18.28 15.79 -6.71
N ASN A 119 -18.96 16.92 -6.40
CA ASN A 119 -19.85 17.62 -7.35
C ASN A 119 -19.14 18.76 -8.10
N ASN A 120 -17.85 18.97 -7.87
CA ASN A 120 -17.09 20.01 -8.60
C ASN A 120 -16.81 19.54 -10.03
N GLU A 121 -17.10 20.39 -11.01
CA GLU A 121 -16.95 20.07 -12.44
C GLU A 121 -15.51 19.67 -12.82
N GLN A 122 -14.51 20.30 -12.22
CA GLN A 122 -13.11 19.94 -12.47
C GLN A 122 -12.78 18.56 -11.87
N VAL A 123 -13.33 18.21 -10.71
CA VAL A 123 -13.14 16.90 -10.09
C VAL A 123 -13.80 15.81 -10.94
N ILE A 124 -15.02 16.06 -11.42
CA ILE A 124 -15.74 15.14 -12.32
C ILE A 124 -14.95 14.94 -13.64
N LYS A 125 -14.51 16.04 -14.25
CA LYS A 125 -13.68 15.99 -15.46
C LYS A 125 -12.36 15.25 -15.21
N GLY A 126 -11.76 15.46 -14.03
CA GLY A 126 -10.52 14.81 -13.61
C GLY A 126 -10.68 13.30 -13.47
N GLU A 127 -11.79 12.85 -12.92
CA GLU A 127 -12.11 11.43 -12.85
C GLU A 127 -12.25 10.81 -14.26
N GLN A 128 -12.93 11.48 -15.18
CA GLN A 128 -12.99 11.02 -16.57
C GLN A 128 -11.59 10.93 -17.21
N ASN A 129 -10.72 11.89 -16.91
CA ASN A 129 -9.35 11.90 -17.41
C ASN A 129 -8.49 10.79 -16.79
N PHE A 130 -8.73 10.42 -15.53
CA PHE A 130 -8.12 9.27 -14.86
C PHE A 130 -8.42 7.97 -15.64
N TYR A 131 -9.67 7.78 -16.07
CA TYR A 131 -10.06 6.64 -16.91
C TYR A 131 -9.46 6.75 -18.32
N LYS A 132 -9.45 7.93 -18.94
CA LYS A 132 -8.85 8.15 -20.26
C LYS A 132 -7.35 7.86 -20.27
N ALA A 133 -6.64 8.25 -19.21
CA ALA A 133 -5.23 7.94 -19.02
C ALA A 133 -4.96 6.47 -18.64
N LYS A 134 -5.98 5.65 -18.47
CA LYS A 134 -5.87 4.23 -18.08
C LYS A 134 -5.29 3.98 -16.69
N CYS A 135 -5.25 4.99 -15.82
CA CYS A 135 -4.76 4.86 -14.45
C CYS A 135 -5.55 3.79 -13.67
N HIS A 136 -6.85 3.65 -13.96
CA HIS A 136 -7.75 2.69 -13.31
C HIS A 136 -7.41 1.21 -13.59
N LEU A 137 -6.49 0.91 -14.50
CA LEU A 137 -6.09 -0.47 -14.80
C LEU A 137 -5.26 -1.08 -13.67
N CYS A 138 -4.46 -0.26 -12.96
CA CYS A 138 -3.77 -0.63 -11.72
C CYS A 138 -4.48 -0.01 -10.51
N HIS A 139 -4.87 1.25 -10.59
CA HIS A 139 -5.61 1.95 -9.54
C HIS A 139 -7.11 1.62 -9.62
N VAL A 140 -7.46 0.36 -9.39
CA VAL A 140 -8.84 -0.16 -9.39
C VAL A 140 -9.69 0.62 -8.39
N THR A 141 -10.82 1.15 -8.86
CA THR A 141 -11.60 2.12 -8.10
C THR A 141 -12.48 1.51 -7.03
N THR A 142 -12.82 0.23 -7.17
CA THR A 142 -13.82 -0.41 -6.30
C THR A 142 -13.42 -1.85 -5.99
N LEU A 143 -13.43 -2.17 -4.71
CA LEU A 143 -13.22 -3.52 -4.18
C LEU A 143 -14.23 -3.79 -3.07
N HIS A 144 -14.28 -5.03 -2.60
CA HIS A 144 -15.21 -5.48 -1.58
C HIS A 144 -14.46 -6.10 -0.39
N THR A 145 -15.02 -5.91 0.78
CA THR A 145 -14.54 -6.60 1.98
C THR A 145 -15.26 -7.93 2.17
N LYS A 146 -14.61 -8.85 2.89
CA LYS A 146 -15.19 -10.15 3.27
C LYS A 146 -16.59 -9.99 3.89
N PRO A 147 -17.41 -11.04 3.90
CA PRO A 147 -18.70 -11.03 4.57
C PRO A 147 -18.57 -10.59 6.04
N ARG A 148 -19.62 -9.92 6.54
CA ARG A 148 -19.69 -9.48 7.93
C ARG A 148 -19.46 -10.64 8.90
N GLY A 149 -18.59 -10.43 9.88
CA GLY A 149 -18.25 -11.44 10.88
C GLY A 149 -17.19 -12.45 10.45
N SER A 150 -16.60 -12.29 9.27
CA SER A 150 -15.44 -13.08 8.86
C SER A 150 -14.27 -12.86 9.81
N ILE A 151 -13.45 -13.90 9.97
CA ILE A 151 -12.17 -13.81 10.68
C ILE A 151 -11.17 -13.12 9.76
N LEU A 152 -10.52 -12.08 10.25
CA LEU A 152 -9.42 -11.38 9.56
C LEU A 152 -8.13 -12.21 9.64
N LEU A 153 -7.13 -11.84 8.86
CA LEU A 153 -5.85 -12.58 8.79
C LEU A 153 -5.14 -12.71 10.14
N ASN A 154 -5.27 -11.69 10.98
CA ASN A 154 -4.71 -11.69 12.34
C ASN A 154 -5.56 -12.47 13.38
N GLY A 155 -6.64 -13.13 12.96
CA GLY A 155 -7.54 -13.89 13.83
C GLY A 155 -8.63 -13.07 14.53
N THR A 156 -8.66 -11.75 14.35
CA THR A 156 -9.70 -10.90 14.96
C THR A 156 -11.00 -10.93 14.15
N ARG A 157 -12.09 -10.48 14.78
CA ARG A 157 -13.39 -10.27 14.14
C ARG A 157 -13.81 -8.83 14.33
N LEU A 158 -13.81 -8.08 13.24
CA LEU A 158 -14.28 -6.69 13.21
C LEU A 158 -15.52 -6.60 12.32
N PRO A 159 -16.73 -6.91 12.86
CA PRO A 159 -17.94 -7.05 12.04
C PRO A 159 -18.28 -5.81 11.22
N TRP A 160 -17.91 -4.62 11.70
CA TRP A 160 -18.15 -3.36 11.01
C TRP A 160 -17.32 -3.15 9.75
N LEU A 161 -16.22 -3.91 9.57
CA LEU A 161 -15.39 -3.87 8.37
C LEU A 161 -15.89 -4.79 7.25
N GLY A 162 -16.80 -5.71 7.56
CA GLY A 162 -17.30 -6.69 6.61
C GLY A 162 -18.46 -6.18 5.75
N SER A 163 -18.65 -6.79 4.58
CA SER A 163 -19.70 -6.50 3.61
C SER A 163 -19.74 -5.02 3.19
N GLN A 164 -18.57 -4.42 3.03
CA GLN A 164 -18.44 -3.03 2.56
C GLN A 164 -17.97 -3.00 1.11
N THR A 165 -18.49 -2.03 0.34
CA THR A 165 -17.88 -1.58 -0.91
C THR A 165 -16.91 -0.47 -0.58
N ILE A 166 -15.66 -0.62 -0.98
CA ILE A 166 -14.57 0.32 -0.68
C ILE A 166 -13.94 0.84 -1.97
N HIS A 167 -13.32 2.01 -1.87
CA HIS A 167 -12.74 2.70 -3.02
C HIS A 167 -11.24 3.00 -2.76
N PRO A 168 -10.36 1.97 -2.79
CA PRO A 168 -8.94 2.16 -2.50
C PRO A 168 -8.18 2.84 -3.63
N TYR A 169 -8.67 2.79 -4.85
CA TYR A 169 -7.91 3.16 -6.06
C TYR A 169 -6.60 2.38 -6.11
N SER A 170 -6.69 1.08 -5.98
CA SER A 170 -5.57 0.13 -5.99
C SER A 170 -6.10 -1.28 -6.27
N ASP A 171 -5.35 -2.06 -7.02
CA ASP A 171 -5.54 -3.50 -7.16
C ASP A 171 -4.72 -4.32 -6.16
N PHE A 172 -3.84 -3.67 -5.38
CA PHE A 172 -2.90 -4.28 -4.44
C PHE A 172 -1.90 -5.26 -5.08
N LEU A 173 -1.78 -5.25 -6.40
CA LEU A 173 -0.86 -6.11 -7.14
C LEU A 173 0.52 -5.47 -7.28
N LEU A 174 1.51 -6.32 -7.53
CA LEU A 174 2.84 -5.89 -7.94
C LEU A 174 2.86 -5.59 -9.43
N HIS A 175 3.44 -4.46 -9.78
CA HIS A 175 3.69 -4.05 -11.14
C HIS A 175 5.16 -3.67 -11.33
N ASP A 176 5.72 -4.00 -12.47
CA ASP A 176 7.06 -3.56 -12.87
C ASP A 176 7.00 -2.06 -13.22
N MET A 177 7.61 -1.24 -12.37
CA MET A 177 7.63 0.22 -12.52
C MET A 177 8.87 0.72 -13.26
N GLY A 178 9.59 -0.18 -13.93
CA GLY A 178 10.75 0.14 -14.73
C GLY A 178 12.05 0.28 -13.94
N SER A 179 13.14 0.42 -14.67
CA SER A 179 14.49 0.56 -14.12
C SER A 179 15.00 1.98 -14.34
N GLU A 180 15.64 2.55 -13.32
CA GLU A 180 16.32 3.85 -13.43
C GLU A 180 17.45 3.83 -14.46
N ILE A 181 18.03 2.67 -14.73
CA ILE A 181 19.07 2.49 -15.76
C ILE A 181 18.55 2.86 -17.15
N MET A 182 17.23 2.71 -17.38
CA MET A 182 16.56 3.08 -18.62
C MET A 182 15.99 4.52 -18.58
N GLY A 183 16.31 5.28 -17.53
CA GLY A 183 16.03 6.72 -17.41
C GLY A 183 14.81 7.09 -16.62
N VAL A 184 13.76 6.29 -16.54
CA VAL A 184 12.56 6.57 -15.74
C VAL A 184 12.00 5.26 -15.17
N GLY A 185 11.88 5.22 -13.88
CA GLY A 185 11.31 4.06 -13.19
C GLY A 185 11.62 4.07 -11.70
N LEU A 186 11.17 3.04 -11.03
CA LEU A 186 11.36 2.85 -9.61
C LEU A 186 12.05 1.50 -9.40
N ASN A 187 13.29 1.51 -8.93
CA ASN A 187 14.03 0.30 -8.62
C ASN A 187 14.95 0.55 -7.41
N ASP A 188 14.79 -0.24 -6.35
CA ASP A 188 15.63 -0.20 -5.16
C ASP A 188 16.62 -1.37 -5.10
N ASN A 189 16.62 -2.26 -6.10
CA ASN A 189 17.39 -3.50 -6.15
C ASN A 189 17.11 -4.47 -4.99
N TYR A 190 16.08 -4.23 -4.19
CA TYR A 190 15.71 -5.07 -3.05
C TYR A 190 14.61 -6.05 -3.42
N VAL A 191 14.83 -7.33 -3.11
CA VAL A 191 13.87 -8.41 -3.33
C VAL A 191 13.14 -8.71 -2.01
N SER A 192 11.80 -8.70 -2.04
CA SER A 192 10.98 -9.01 -0.88
C SER A 192 9.88 -10.02 -1.23
N GLY A 193 9.98 -11.23 -0.71
CA GLY A 193 9.12 -12.33 -1.13
C GLY A 193 9.30 -12.62 -2.62
N LEU A 194 8.24 -12.49 -3.40
CA LEU A 194 8.29 -12.62 -4.86
C LEU A 194 8.52 -11.29 -5.59
N ALA A 195 8.46 -10.16 -4.89
CA ALA A 195 8.66 -8.83 -5.48
C ALA A 195 10.13 -8.57 -5.78
N ARG A 196 10.44 -8.20 -7.01
CA ARG A 196 11.77 -7.79 -7.47
C ARG A 196 12.02 -6.32 -7.12
N GLY A 197 13.26 -5.86 -7.29
CA GLY A 197 13.63 -4.47 -7.00
C GLY A 197 12.81 -3.42 -7.73
N ASN A 198 12.41 -3.70 -8.97
CA ASN A 198 11.59 -2.82 -9.82
C ASN A 198 10.08 -3.06 -9.70
N GLU A 199 9.64 -4.02 -8.90
CA GLU A 199 8.23 -4.32 -8.72
C GLU A 199 7.70 -3.70 -7.43
N TRP A 200 6.56 -3.00 -7.56
CA TRP A 200 5.93 -2.24 -6.50
C TRP A 200 4.44 -2.52 -6.45
N ARG A 201 3.92 -2.63 -5.23
CA ARG A 201 2.48 -2.74 -5.02
C ARG A 201 1.81 -1.41 -5.41
N THR A 202 0.72 -1.48 -6.16
CA THR A 202 -0.12 -0.30 -6.41
C THR A 202 -0.55 0.31 -5.07
N THR A 203 -0.06 1.50 -4.77
CA THR A 203 -0.39 2.20 -3.53
C THR A 203 -1.84 2.68 -3.59
N PRO A 204 -2.68 2.42 -2.56
CA PRO A 204 -3.99 3.03 -2.46
C PRO A 204 -3.92 4.55 -2.51
N LEU A 205 -4.84 5.16 -3.27
CA LEU A 205 -4.88 6.62 -3.41
C LEU A 205 -5.89 7.29 -2.47
N TRP A 206 -6.63 6.53 -1.67
CA TRP A 206 -7.52 7.10 -0.67
C TRP A 206 -6.75 7.98 0.33
N GLY A 207 -7.25 9.17 0.59
CA GLY A 207 -6.61 10.13 1.49
C GLY A 207 -5.40 10.85 0.92
N ILE A 208 -4.95 10.53 -0.30
CA ILE A 208 -3.75 11.16 -0.89
C ILE A 208 -3.89 12.69 -0.98
N GLY A 209 -5.12 13.19 -1.15
CA GLY A 209 -5.40 14.62 -1.22
C GLY A 209 -5.24 15.37 0.11
N LEU A 210 -5.12 14.63 1.23
CA LEU A 210 -4.91 15.22 2.56
C LEU A 210 -3.44 15.19 3.00
N GLN A 211 -2.56 14.60 2.23
CA GLN A 211 -1.17 14.39 2.64
C GLN A 211 -0.45 15.70 2.99
N GLU A 212 -0.66 16.76 2.23
CA GLU A 212 -0.07 18.07 2.52
C GLU A 212 -0.59 18.64 3.84
N THR A 213 -1.89 18.48 4.12
CA THR A 213 -2.51 18.97 5.36
C THR A 213 -2.00 18.21 6.58
N VAL A 214 -1.80 16.90 6.46
CA VAL A 214 -1.40 16.04 7.58
C VAL A 214 0.11 16.07 7.81
N ASN A 215 0.91 16.01 6.73
CA ASN A 215 2.36 15.84 6.81
C ASN A 215 3.13 17.16 6.59
N GLY A 216 2.47 18.23 6.14
CA GLY A 216 3.13 19.49 5.78
C GLY A 216 3.90 19.44 4.46
N HIS A 217 3.81 18.33 3.70
CA HIS A 217 4.48 18.15 2.41
C HIS A 217 3.74 17.15 1.53
N THR A 218 4.11 17.10 0.24
CA THR A 218 3.56 16.16 -0.76
C THR A 218 4.68 15.34 -1.39
N TYR A 219 5.53 14.71 -0.59
CA TYR A 219 6.54 13.80 -1.10
C TYR A 219 5.91 12.43 -1.35
N PHE A 220 5.70 12.12 -2.64
CA PHE A 220 5.07 10.91 -3.10
C PHE A 220 6.08 9.84 -3.53
N LEU A 221 5.57 8.66 -3.85
CA LEU A 221 6.26 7.43 -4.12
C LEU A 221 6.91 6.86 -2.84
N HIS A 222 7.51 5.66 -2.94
CA HIS A 222 8.05 4.94 -1.79
C HIS A 222 9.22 5.65 -1.09
N ASP A 223 9.95 6.49 -1.82
CA ASP A 223 11.15 7.20 -1.35
C ASP A 223 10.99 8.74 -1.30
N GLY A 224 9.78 9.24 -1.56
CA GLY A 224 9.49 10.66 -1.48
C GLY A 224 10.05 11.51 -2.63
N ARG A 225 10.58 10.90 -3.69
CA ARG A 225 11.25 11.63 -4.79
C ARG A 225 10.33 12.57 -5.57
N ALA A 226 9.03 12.28 -5.62
CA ALA A 226 8.07 13.11 -6.33
C ALA A 226 7.48 14.17 -5.40
N ARG A 227 7.71 15.44 -5.69
CA ARG A 227 7.32 16.59 -4.88
C ARG A 227 5.86 17.01 -5.04
N ASN A 228 5.18 16.46 -6.04
CA ASN A 228 3.79 16.77 -6.35
C ASN A 228 3.16 15.67 -7.22
N TYR A 229 1.83 15.74 -7.43
CA TYR A 229 1.09 14.75 -8.22
C TYR A 229 1.59 14.59 -9.65
N ILE A 230 1.98 15.67 -10.30
CA ILE A 230 2.47 15.62 -11.69
C ILE A 230 3.80 14.88 -11.75
N GLU A 231 4.71 15.17 -10.83
CA GLU A 231 5.99 14.45 -10.73
C GLU A 231 5.76 12.97 -10.43
N ALA A 232 4.83 12.65 -9.53
CA ALA A 232 4.48 11.25 -9.24
C ALA A 232 4.00 10.51 -10.50
N ILE A 233 3.11 11.12 -11.29
CA ILE A 233 2.66 10.54 -12.56
C ILE A 233 3.83 10.41 -13.54
N MET A 234 4.72 11.39 -13.61
CA MET A 234 5.85 11.39 -14.54
C MET A 234 6.94 10.36 -14.18
N TRP A 235 7.01 9.91 -12.92
CA TRP A 235 7.90 8.83 -12.49
C TRP A 235 7.38 7.43 -12.83
N HIS A 236 6.13 7.28 -13.29
CA HIS A 236 5.62 6.00 -13.73
C HIS A 236 6.38 5.51 -14.97
N GLY A 237 7.18 4.47 -14.80
CA GLY A 237 7.87 3.74 -15.86
C GLY A 237 7.31 2.34 -16.04
N GLY A 238 7.97 1.49 -16.81
CA GLY A 238 7.57 0.11 -17.02
C GLY A 238 6.10 -0.04 -17.39
N GLU A 239 5.34 -0.78 -16.60
CA GLU A 239 3.90 -0.99 -16.82
C GLU A 239 3.08 0.32 -16.73
N GLY A 240 3.55 1.33 -16.01
CA GLY A 240 2.92 2.66 -15.93
C GLY A 240 3.23 3.60 -17.11
N GLU A 241 4.16 3.23 -18.00
CA GLU A 241 4.64 4.09 -19.10
C GLU A 241 3.53 4.51 -20.06
N ALA A 242 2.64 3.59 -20.43
CA ALA A 242 1.55 3.90 -21.36
C ALA A 242 0.60 4.95 -20.76
N SER A 243 0.22 4.83 -19.50
CA SER A 243 -0.65 5.76 -18.78
C SER A 243 0.01 7.14 -18.64
N LYS A 244 1.30 7.19 -18.28
CA LYS A 244 2.09 8.42 -18.27
C LYS A 244 2.08 9.13 -19.63
N ASN A 245 2.27 8.37 -20.72
CA ASN A 245 2.29 8.93 -22.07
C ASN A 245 0.93 9.47 -22.51
N LEU A 246 -0.18 8.84 -22.08
CA LEU A 246 -1.52 9.38 -22.28
C LEU A 246 -1.72 10.69 -21.51
N PHE A 247 -1.29 10.76 -20.23
CA PHE A 247 -1.31 11.98 -19.43
C PHE A 247 -0.51 13.13 -20.09
N LYS A 248 0.68 12.85 -20.60
CA LYS A 248 1.52 13.84 -21.31
C LYS A 248 0.83 14.47 -22.51
N LYS A 249 -0.01 13.70 -23.22
CA LYS A 249 -0.76 14.17 -24.40
C LYS A 249 -1.98 15.01 -24.06
N MET A 250 -2.41 15.05 -22.79
CA MET A 250 -3.54 15.85 -22.35
C MET A 250 -3.25 17.35 -22.44
N SER A 251 -4.31 18.14 -22.61
CA SER A 251 -4.23 19.61 -22.47
C SER A 251 -3.82 19.98 -21.03
N LYS A 252 -3.37 21.21 -20.84
CA LYS A 252 -3.05 21.72 -19.50
C LYS A 252 -4.27 21.67 -18.59
N GLU A 253 -5.44 22.02 -19.12
CA GLU A 253 -6.72 22.01 -18.42
C GLU A 253 -7.11 20.59 -17.97
N ASP A 254 -6.91 19.61 -18.85
CA ASP A 254 -7.22 18.21 -18.54
C ASP A 254 -6.26 17.63 -17.49
N ARG A 255 -4.98 17.97 -17.55
CA ARG A 255 -4.01 17.59 -16.51
C ARG A 255 -4.35 18.22 -15.16
N ASN A 256 -4.72 19.50 -15.15
CA ASN A 256 -5.15 20.19 -13.93
C ASN A 256 -6.43 19.55 -13.34
N ALA A 257 -7.38 19.17 -14.18
CA ALA A 257 -8.58 18.46 -13.75
C ALA A 257 -8.25 17.11 -13.13
N LEU A 258 -7.35 16.33 -13.73
CA LEU A 258 -6.89 15.06 -13.16
C LEU A 258 -6.23 15.27 -11.80
N VAL A 259 -5.39 16.29 -11.62
CA VAL A 259 -4.81 16.64 -10.32
C VAL A 259 -5.88 17.06 -9.33
N ALA A 260 -6.92 17.82 -9.74
CA ALA A 260 -8.04 18.17 -8.88
C ALA A 260 -8.81 16.94 -8.40
N PHE A 261 -8.98 15.94 -9.27
CA PHE A 261 -9.54 14.65 -8.88
C PHE A 261 -8.68 13.93 -7.84
N LEU A 262 -7.38 13.79 -8.05
CA LEU A 262 -6.47 13.16 -7.07
C LEU A 262 -6.50 13.88 -5.71
N LYS A 263 -6.58 15.20 -5.72
CA LYS A 263 -6.74 16.01 -4.49
C LYS A 263 -8.09 15.81 -3.80
N SER A 264 -9.09 15.27 -4.48
CA SER A 264 -10.39 14.98 -3.91
C SER A 264 -10.44 13.63 -3.16
N LEU A 265 -9.50 12.74 -3.46
CA LEU A 265 -9.33 11.46 -2.80
C LEU A 265 -8.62 11.64 -1.44
#